data_b8f19638aee6a44f5c46b9c5b35901a1
#
_entry.id   b8f19638aee6a44f5c46b9c5b35901a1
#
_cell.length_a   1.000
_cell.length_b   1.000
_cell.length_c   1.000
_cell.angle_alpha   90.00
_cell.angle_beta   90.00
_cell.angle_gamma   90.00
#
_symmetry.space_group_name_H-M   'P 1'
#
loop_
_entity.id
_entity.type
_entity.pdbx_description
1 polymer ?
#
loop_
_entity_poly.entity_id
_entity_poly.type
_entity_poly.pdbx_seq_one_letter_code
_entity_poly.pdbx_strand_id
1 'polypeptide(L)'
;MFFQMMPPKAQADCFSAKYSPTIKPVNASSGDYMLWKDFRDKFPVDVNYEPVEGLTPAECWVREKMVVMLDKAYSATQTHNGAWACFNIGTRAFKGLLNYESAYRWYIGQAIDSMIRDGVMYAELRPMLMDKSIPSDDGLRKLDHAAQMTIVCEEVQKKREQLEKEGRSDKFPFGLKIIYCTPRSIAKDDPQGTGRPHMQRELNDCLKLKLQFPDLICGFDLVGAEDRPNNIGYYADLLVAFAETCKKLNVSIPFMFHAGESLLDTGGSFDPDKSNLYEALLLNSRRIGHGYALLKHPLLAQKYKDNNICLEVCPISNELLHLCGNIREHPFPALLAAGLHCTLNADNPGLYRQVAR
;
A
#
# COMPACT_ATOMS: atom_id res chain seq x y z
N MET A 1 -11.36 6.48 -11.16
CA MET A 1 -12.37 7.25 -10.42
C MET A 1 -11.65 7.96 -9.29
N PHE A 2 -11.71 9.28 -9.21
CA PHE A 2 -10.99 10.04 -8.18
C PHE A 2 -12.01 10.72 -7.29
N PHE A 3 -12.06 10.34 -6.03
CA PHE A 3 -12.71 11.11 -4.99
C PHE A 3 -11.65 11.97 -4.35
N GLN A 4 -11.91 13.24 -4.22
CA GLN A 4 -11.04 14.16 -3.50
C GLN A 4 -11.92 14.88 -2.48
N MET A 5 -11.73 14.57 -1.21
CA MET A 5 -12.26 15.37 -0.12
C MET A 5 -11.34 16.56 0.13
N MET A 6 -11.92 17.72 0.27
CA MET A 6 -11.23 18.88 0.80
C MET A 6 -11.37 18.91 2.32
N PRO A 7 -10.42 19.49 3.05
CA PRO A 7 -10.51 19.61 4.49
C PRO A 7 -11.81 20.32 4.91
N PRO A 8 -12.53 19.80 5.92
CA PRO A 8 -13.85 20.30 6.31
C PRO A 8 -13.89 21.80 6.61
N LYS A 9 -12.85 22.32 7.28
CA LYS A 9 -12.77 23.75 7.63
C LYS A 9 -12.48 24.67 6.44
N ALA A 10 -11.80 24.17 5.43
CA ALA A 10 -11.44 24.96 4.25
C ALA A 10 -12.60 25.07 3.26
N GLN A 11 -13.40 24.02 3.13
CA GLN A 11 -14.41 23.89 2.08
C GLN A 11 -15.66 23.11 2.54
N ALA A 12 -15.91 23.01 3.83
CA ALA A 12 -17.10 22.41 4.41
C ALA A 12 -17.53 21.09 3.75
N ASP A 13 -16.69 20.07 3.87
CA ASP A 13 -16.99 18.72 3.37
C ASP A 13 -17.21 18.63 1.85
N CYS A 14 -16.48 19.38 1.07
CA CYS A 14 -16.58 19.31 -0.38
C CYS A 14 -16.09 17.95 -0.90
N PHE A 15 -16.89 17.37 -1.77
CA PHE A 15 -16.66 16.09 -2.42
C PHE A 15 -16.60 16.28 -3.94
N SER A 16 -15.63 15.66 -4.60
CA SER A 16 -15.57 15.70 -6.05
C SER A 16 -16.58 14.74 -6.65
N ALA A 17 -17.63 15.28 -7.24
CA ALA A 17 -18.61 14.54 -8.02
C ALA A 17 -18.14 14.20 -9.44
N LYS A 18 -16.84 14.25 -9.70
CA LYS A 18 -16.23 13.96 -11.00
C LYS A 18 -16.71 12.65 -11.63
N TYR A 19 -17.20 11.74 -10.80
CA TYR A 19 -17.82 10.49 -11.22
C TYR A 19 -19.16 10.31 -10.49
N SER A 20 -20.14 11.14 -10.86
CA SER A 20 -21.52 10.84 -10.50
C SER A 20 -21.93 9.49 -11.12
N PRO A 21 -22.77 8.71 -10.44
CA PRO A 21 -23.30 7.45 -11.00
C PRO A 21 -23.99 7.61 -12.34
N THR A 22 -24.58 8.79 -12.60
CA THR A 22 -25.41 9.09 -13.77
C THR A 22 -24.76 10.02 -14.79
N ILE A 23 -23.57 10.56 -14.50
CA ILE A 23 -22.89 11.54 -15.35
C ILE A 23 -21.56 10.96 -15.85
N LYS A 24 -21.26 11.20 -17.13
CA LYS A 24 -19.93 10.87 -17.69
C LYS A 24 -18.84 11.62 -16.93
N PRO A 25 -17.61 11.06 -16.87
CA PRO A 25 -16.49 11.75 -16.21
C PRO A 25 -16.34 13.17 -16.70
N VAL A 26 -16.34 14.13 -15.78
CA VAL A 26 -16.10 15.54 -16.09
C VAL A 26 -14.62 15.81 -16.04
N ASN A 27 -14.11 16.71 -16.89
CA ASN A 27 -12.70 17.07 -16.91
C ASN A 27 -12.26 17.68 -15.57
N ALA A 28 -11.07 17.33 -15.11
CA ALA A 28 -10.53 17.75 -13.82
C ALA A 28 -10.40 19.27 -13.64
N SER A 29 -10.45 20.02 -14.73
CA SER A 29 -10.32 21.49 -14.77
C SER A 29 -11.62 22.25 -14.55
N SER A 30 -12.76 21.57 -14.50
CA SER A 30 -14.08 22.25 -14.49
C SER A 30 -14.62 22.61 -13.11
N GLY A 31 -13.92 22.30 -12.02
CA GLY A 31 -14.33 22.74 -10.68
C GLY A 31 -15.61 22.12 -10.13
N ASP A 32 -16.04 20.99 -10.66
CA ASP A 32 -17.29 20.32 -10.31
C ASP A 32 -17.21 19.61 -8.95
N TYR A 33 -16.98 20.39 -7.91
CA TYR A 33 -17.08 19.95 -6.53
C TYR A 33 -18.48 20.28 -6.00
N MET A 34 -19.04 19.38 -5.21
CA MET A 34 -20.26 19.64 -4.44
C MET A 34 -20.05 19.22 -2.99
N LEU A 35 -20.84 19.76 -2.10
CA LEU A 35 -20.86 19.36 -0.70
C LEU A 35 -21.25 17.86 -0.60
N TRP A 36 -20.62 17.13 0.29
CA TRP A 36 -20.95 15.74 0.55
C TRP A 36 -22.43 15.57 0.90
N LYS A 37 -22.98 16.47 1.71
CA LYS A 37 -24.40 16.51 2.06
C LYS A 37 -25.28 16.58 0.80
N ASP A 38 -24.96 17.48 -0.12
CA ASP A 38 -25.75 17.66 -1.36
C ASP A 38 -25.65 16.43 -2.26
N PHE A 39 -24.48 15.81 -2.34
CA PHE A 39 -24.30 14.56 -3.09
C PHE A 39 -25.14 13.44 -2.49
N ARG A 40 -25.11 13.28 -1.18
CA ARG A 40 -25.87 12.27 -0.46
C ARG A 40 -27.38 12.49 -0.61
N ASP A 41 -27.85 13.73 -0.43
CA ASP A 41 -29.27 14.09 -0.47
C ASP A 41 -29.86 14.02 -1.90
N LYS A 42 -29.01 14.20 -2.93
CA LYS A 42 -29.39 14.14 -4.36
C LYS A 42 -28.96 12.83 -5.02
N PHE A 43 -28.55 11.83 -4.25
CA PHE A 43 -28.07 10.56 -4.82
C PHE A 43 -29.22 9.87 -5.60
N PRO A 44 -28.97 9.44 -6.87
CA PRO A 44 -30.02 8.87 -7.69
C PRO A 44 -30.57 7.55 -7.13
N VAL A 45 -31.86 7.38 -7.21
CA VAL A 45 -32.60 6.19 -6.70
C VAL A 45 -32.47 4.94 -7.60
N ASP A 46 -32.03 5.13 -8.83
CA ASP A 46 -31.90 4.08 -9.86
C ASP A 46 -30.48 3.49 -9.95
N VAL A 47 -29.58 3.94 -9.06
CA VAL A 47 -28.21 3.43 -9.01
C VAL A 47 -28.14 2.17 -8.16
N ASN A 48 -27.62 1.09 -8.75
CA ASN A 48 -27.38 -0.15 -8.04
C ASN A 48 -26.18 -0.03 -7.07
N TYR A 49 -26.36 -0.54 -5.87
CA TYR A 49 -25.35 -0.65 -4.82
C TYR A 49 -25.69 -1.82 -3.90
N GLU A 50 -24.71 -2.37 -3.20
CA GLU A 50 -24.93 -3.36 -2.13
C GLU A 50 -25.40 -2.64 -0.87
N PRO A 51 -26.63 -2.84 -0.38
CA PRO A 51 -27.11 -2.21 0.83
C PRO A 51 -26.30 -2.67 2.06
N VAL A 52 -25.97 -1.73 2.94
CA VAL A 52 -25.31 -1.99 4.21
C VAL A 52 -26.11 -1.29 5.30
N GLU A 53 -26.45 -2.03 6.35
CA GLU A 53 -27.17 -1.49 7.51
C GLU A 53 -26.45 -0.28 8.10
N GLY A 54 -27.18 0.80 8.35
CA GLY A 54 -26.65 2.04 8.90
C GLY A 54 -25.97 2.97 7.91
N LEU A 55 -25.87 2.60 6.62
CA LEU A 55 -25.33 3.46 5.56
C LEU A 55 -26.42 3.94 4.62
N THR A 56 -26.28 5.20 4.17
CA THR A 56 -27.14 5.75 3.11
C THR A 56 -26.76 5.16 1.74
N PRO A 57 -27.64 5.23 0.71
CA PRO A 57 -27.33 4.80 -0.65
C PRO A 57 -26.03 5.36 -1.21
N ALA A 58 -25.78 6.64 -1.01
CA ALA A 58 -24.55 7.30 -1.45
C ALA A 58 -23.31 6.73 -0.73
N GLU A 59 -23.41 6.46 0.56
CA GLU A 59 -22.33 5.86 1.35
C GLU A 59 -22.05 4.41 0.93
N CYS A 60 -23.08 3.62 0.68
CA CYS A 60 -22.93 2.27 0.13
C CYS A 60 -22.22 2.31 -1.23
N TRP A 61 -22.64 3.20 -2.12
CA TRP A 61 -22.02 3.36 -3.43
C TRP A 61 -20.56 3.80 -3.35
N VAL A 62 -20.21 4.76 -2.46
CA VAL A 62 -18.81 5.19 -2.24
C VAL A 62 -17.99 4.02 -1.69
N ARG A 63 -18.54 3.27 -0.73
CA ARG A 63 -17.89 2.09 -0.16
C ARG A 63 -17.51 1.08 -1.25
N GLU A 64 -18.39 0.80 -2.19
CA GLU A 64 -18.10 -0.10 -3.33
C GLU A 64 -16.95 0.37 -4.22
N LYS A 65 -16.64 1.67 -4.21
CA LYS A 65 -15.48 2.22 -4.96
C LYS A 65 -14.19 2.17 -4.18
N MET A 66 -14.26 2.03 -2.84
CA MET A 66 -13.10 2.01 -1.96
C MET A 66 -12.60 0.60 -1.65
N VAL A 67 -13.42 -0.42 -1.90
CA VAL A 67 -13.09 -1.81 -1.58
C VAL A 67 -13.11 -2.70 -2.81
N VAL A 68 -12.41 -3.81 -2.75
CA VAL A 68 -12.55 -4.89 -3.73
C VAL A 68 -13.79 -5.69 -3.35
N MET A 69 -14.83 -5.59 -4.17
CA MET A 69 -16.08 -6.31 -3.95
C MET A 69 -15.91 -7.78 -4.29
N LEU A 70 -16.30 -8.67 -3.36
CA LEU A 70 -16.08 -10.11 -3.48
C LEU A 70 -16.81 -10.72 -4.68
N ASP A 71 -18.05 -10.29 -4.97
CA ASP A 71 -18.81 -10.70 -6.13
C ASP A 71 -18.11 -10.40 -7.45
N LYS A 72 -17.41 -9.27 -7.53
CA LYS A 72 -16.58 -8.89 -8.67
C LYS A 72 -15.23 -9.60 -8.67
N ALA A 73 -14.60 -9.75 -7.52
CA ALA A 73 -13.32 -10.41 -7.39
C ALA A 73 -13.42 -11.90 -7.77
N TYR A 74 -14.49 -12.60 -7.36
CA TYR A 74 -14.71 -14.02 -7.65
C TYR A 74 -15.62 -14.28 -8.86
N SER A 75 -15.91 -13.26 -9.66
CA SER A 75 -16.69 -13.44 -10.89
C SER A 75 -15.97 -14.41 -11.85
N ALA A 76 -16.73 -15.32 -12.46
CA ALA A 76 -16.21 -16.28 -13.46
C ALA A 76 -15.58 -15.60 -14.68
N THR A 77 -15.88 -14.34 -14.92
CA THR A 77 -15.32 -13.54 -16.03
C THR A 77 -14.18 -12.62 -15.58
N GLN A 78 -13.81 -12.63 -14.29
CA GLN A 78 -12.73 -11.81 -13.79
C GLN A 78 -11.38 -12.32 -14.29
N THR A 79 -10.48 -11.39 -14.54
CA THR A 79 -9.11 -11.67 -14.99
C THR A 79 -8.10 -11.01 -14.04
N HIS A 80 -6.87 -11.48 -14.07
CA HIS A 80 -5.78 -10.85 -13.31
C HIS A 80 -5.68 -9.34 -13.58
N ASN A 81 -5.71 -8.92 -14.84
CA ASN A 81 -5.70 -7.49 -15.20
C ASN A 81 -6.94 -6.74 -14.73
N GLY A 82 -8.11 -7.38 -14.75
CA GLY A 82 -9.36 -6.81 -14.23
C GLY A 82 -9.32 -6.65 -12.72
N ALA A 83 -8.77 -7.62 -12.00
CA ALA A 83 -8.56 -7.54 -10.55
C ALA A 83 -7.62 -6.38 -10.18
N TRP A 84 -6.50 -6.22 -10.89
CA TRP A 84 -5.60 -5.06 -10.72
C TRP A 84 -6.29 -3.73 -11.04
N ALA A 85 -7.16 -3.68 -12.04
CA ALA A 85 -7.93 -2.47 -12.33
C ALA A 85 -8.87 -2.10 -11.18
N CYS A 86 -9.57 -3.07 -10.59
CA CYS A 86 -10.41 -2.88 -9.40
C CYS A 86 -9.57 -2.41 -8.20
N PHE A 87 -8.45 -3.05 -7.93
CA PHE A 87 -7.51 -2.67 -6.90
C PHE A 87 -7.07 -1.20 -7.03
N ASN A 88 -6.64 -0.81 -8.21
CA ASN A 88 -6.18 0.56 -8.47
C ASN A 88 -7.30 1.61 -8.32
N ILE A 89 -8.55 1.26 -8.65
CA ILE A 89 -9.70 2.14 -8.42
C ILE A 89 -9.92 2.31 -6.92
N GLY A 90 -9.98 1.21 -6.17
CA GLY A 90 -10.19 1.21 -4.72
C GLY A 90 -9.10 2.01 -3.99
N THR A 91 -7.84 1.75 -4.29
CA THR A 91 -6.70 2.45 -3.69
C THR A 91 -6.76 3.97 -3.91
N ARG A 92 -7.11 4.41 -5.12
CA ARG A 92 -7.23 5.85 -5.43
C ARG A 92 -8.42 6.50 -4.72
N ALA A 93 -9.56 5.81 -4.67
CA ALA A 93 -10.75 6.32 -4.00
C ALA A 93 -10.50 6.45 -2.49
N PHE A 94 -9.98 5.41 -1.87
CA PHE A 94 -9.64 5.38 -0.45
C PHE A 94 -8.63 6.47 -0.07
N LYS A 95 -7.53 6.58 -0.83
CA LYS A 95 -6.49 7.59 -0.59
C LYS A 95 -7.05 9.01 -0.65
N GLY A 96 -7.92 9.30 -1.62
CA GLY A 96 -8.55 10.61 -1.75
C GLY A 96 -9.37 11.03 -0.54
N LEU A 97 -9.96 10.07 0.20
CA LEU A 97 -10.75 10.33 1.39
C LEU A 97 -9.91 10.51 2.67
N LEU A 98 -8.73 9.89 2.72
CA LEU A 98 -7.87 9.92 3.91
C LEU A 98 -6.81 11.01 3.91
N ASN A 99 -6.59 11.68 2.77
CA ASN A 99 -5.49 12.61 2.59
C ASN A 99 -5.78 14.01 3.18
N TYR A 100 -6.12 14.09 4.47
CA TYR A 100 -6.08 15.33 5.27
C TYR A 100 -5.82 15.00 6.75
N GLU A 101 -5.36 15.99 7.53
CA GLU A 101 -4.74 15.81 8.83
C GLU A 101 -5.54 14.93 9.79
N SER A 102 -6.80 15.29 10.10
CA SER A 102 -7.59 14.58 11.10
C SER A 102 -8.02 13.18 10.63
N ALA A 103 -8.32 13.01 9.34
CA ALA A 103 -8.66 11.69 8.80
C ALA A 103 -7.44 10.76 8.79
N TYR A 104 -6.27 11.27 8.41
CA TYR A 104 -5.02 10.49 8.43
C TYR A 104 -4.69 10.05 9.86
N ARG A 105 -4.75 10.97 10.82
CA ARG A 105 -4.55 10.70 12.25
C ARG A 105 -5.53 9.65 12.78
N TRP A 106 -6.82 9.85 12.52
CA TRP A 106 -7.86 8.91 12.92
C TRP A 106 -7.61 7.51 12.34
N TYR A 107 -7.28 7.44 11.06
CA TYR A 107 -7.02 6.17 10.38
C TYR A 107 -5.84 5.41 10.97
N ILE A 108 -4.72 6.07 11.26
CA ILE A 108 -3.56 5.45 11.92
C ILE A 108 -3.97 4.93 13.30
N GLY A 109 -4.70 5.71 14.10
CA GLY A 109 -5.22 5.27 15.39
C GLY A 109 -6.11 4.02 15.28
N GLN A 110 -7.05 4.01 14.34
CA GLN A 110 -7.95 2.86 14.12
C GLN A 110 -7.20 1.62 13.60
N ALA A 111 -6.20 1.82 12.76
CA ALA A 111 -5.35 0.71 12.29
C ALA A 111 -4.62 0.04 13.47
N ILE A 112 -4.03 0.83 14.39
CA ILE A 112 -3.39 0.31 15.61
C ILE A 112 -4.40 -0.42 16.48
N ASP A 113 -5.60 0.12 16.69
CA ASP A 113 -6.65 -0.54 17.45
C ASP A 113 -7.08 -1.88 16.84
N SER A 114 -7.17 -1.95 15.51
CA SER A 114 -7.47 -3.20 14.81
C SER A 114 -6.37 -4.24 15.02
N MET A 115 -5.11 -3.85 14.86
CA MET A 115 -3.96 -4.72 15.08
C MET A 115 -3.95 -5.30 16.51
N ILE A 116 -4.20 -4.46 17.52
CA ILE A 116 -4.27 -4.90 18.92
C ILE A 116 -5.40 -5.91 19.14
N ARG A 117 -6.60 -5.66 18.57
CA ARG A 117 -7.72 -6.62 18.62
C ARG A 117 -7.38 -7.96 18.00
N ASP A 118 -6.59 -7.94 16.93
CA ASP A 118 -6.16 -9.13 16.20
C ASP A 118 -4.93 -9.81 16.83
N GLY A 119 -4.43 -9.30 17.96
CA GLY A 119 -3.28 -9.86 18.67
C GLY A 119 -1.92 -9.55 18.01
N VAL A 120 -1.87 -8.55 17.14
CA VAL A 120 -0.63 -8.11 16.51
C VAL A 120 0.16 -7.25 17.50
N MET A 121 1.35 -7.70 17.86
CA MET A 121 2.23 -7.05 18.83
C MET A 121 3.24 -6.09 18.22
N TYR A 122 3.48 -6.20 16.91
CA TYR A 122 4.37 -5.38 16.11
C TYR A 122 3.87 -5.30 14.68
N ALA A 123 3.92 -4.15 14.07
CA ALA A 123 3.50 -3.96 12.69
C ALA A 123 4.48 -3.08 11.90
N GLU A 124 4.49 -3.27 10.59
CA GLU A 124 5.16 -2.40 9.65
C GLU A 124 4.17 -1.98 8.58
N LEU A 125 4.04 -0.68 8.36
CA LEU A 125 3.19 -0.13 7.32
C LEU A 125 4.01 0.29 6.11
N ARG A 126 3.42 0.14 4.93
CA ARG A 126 3.92 0.65 3.64
C ARG A 126 3.00 1.77 3.14
N PRO A 127 3.08 2.99 3.71
CA PRO A 127 2.27 4.11 3.24
C PRO A 127 2.75 4.57 1.87
N MET A 128 1.82 4.71 0.93
CA MET A 128 2.11 5.24 -0.40
C MET A 128 2.20 6.76 -0.33
N LEU A 129 3.41 7.30 -0.20
CA LEU A 129 3.69 8.74 -0.06
C LEU A 129 3.80 9.44 -1.43
N MET A 130 2.85 9.19 -2.34
CA MET A 130 2.86 9.78 -3.68
C MET A 130 2.64 11.29 -3.70
N ASP A 131 1.82 11.80 -2.78
CA ASP A 131 1.57 13.23 -2.65
C ASP A 131 2.62 13.83 -1.71
N LYS A 132 3.29 14.88 -2.14
CA LYS A 132 4.34 15.56 -1.35
C LYS A 132 3.85 16.09 -0.01
N SER A 133 2.56 16.30 0.12
CA SER A 133 1.93 16.77 1.35
C SER A 133 0.44 16.45 1.35
N ILE A 134 -0.14 16.39 2.56
CA ILE A 134 -1.58 16.39 2.78
C ILE A 134 -1.99 17.75 3.41
N PRO A 135 -3.21 18.25 3.17
CA PRO A 135 -3.66 19.49 3.79
C PRO A 135 -3.99 19.30 5.28
N SER A 136 -3.80 20.36 6.08
CA SER A 136 -4.37 20.47 7.42
C SER A 136 -5.90 20.60 7.36
N ASP A 137 -6.58 20.41 8.47
CA ASP A 137 -8.05 20.49 8.55
C ASP A 137 -8.62 21.85 8.17
N ASP A 138 -7.87 22.94 8.38
CA ASP A 138 -8.23 24.28 7.96
C ASP A 138 -7.84 24.58 6.49
N GLY A 139 -7.11 23.68 5.83
CA GLY A 139 -6.61 23.84 4.47
C GLY A 139 -5.50 24.86 4.29
N LEU A 140 -5.03 25.51 5.36
CA LEU A 140 -4.05 26.58 5.29
C LEU A 140 -2.61 26.08 5.29
N ARG A 141 -2.37 24.89 5.89
CA ARG A 141 -1.05 24.28 5.98
C ARG A 141 -0.96 23.05 5.08
N LYS A 142 0.26 22.75 4.66
CA LYS A 142 0.61 21.51 3.97
C LYS A 142 1.50 20.69 4.90
N LEU A 143 1.05 19.50 5.24
CA LEU A 143 1.80 18.52 6.03
C LEU A 143 2.62 17.66 5.07
N ASP A 144 3.91 17.87 5.05
CA ASP A 144 4.86 17.07 4.27
C ASP A 144 5.02 15.65 4.84
N HIS A 145 5.90 14.86 4.25
CA HIS A 145 6.14 13.49 4.72
C HIS A 145 6.66 13.44 6.15
N ALA A 146 7.49 14.42 6.57
CA ALA A 146 7.98 14.49 7.94
C ALA A 146 6.83 14.75 8.94
N ALA A 147 5.93 15.67 8.63
CA ALA A 147 4.75 15.91 9.44
C ALA A 147 3.82 14.68 9.50
N GLN A 148 3.66 13.93 8.40
CA GLN A 148 2.91 12.67 8.40
C GLN A 148 3.57 11.61 9.28
N MET A 149 4.91 11.48 9.25
CA MET A 149 5.65 10.57 10.15
C MET A 149 5.52 10.99 11.62
N THR A 150 5.50 12.28 11.90
CA THR A 150 5.22 12.80 13.25
C THR A 150 3.85 12.34 13.75
N ILE A 151 2.81 12.44 12.92
CA ILE A 151 1.46 11.94 13.26
C ILE A 151 1.50 10.44 13.62
N VAL A 152 2.23 9.63 12.84
CA VAL A 152 2.38 8.20 13.14
C VAL A 152 3.03 7.98 14.51
N CYS A 153 4.13 8.68 14.80
CA CYS A 153 4.80 8.59 16.11
C CYS A 153 3.86 8.99 17.26
N GLU A 154 3.12 10.10 17.10
CA GLU A 154 2.18 10.58 18.09
C GLU A 154 1.05 9.59 18.38
N GLU A 155 0.47 8.99 17.35
CA GLU A 155 -0.61 8.01 17.54
C GLU A 155 -0.09 6.70 18.18
N VAL A 156 1.12 6.26 17.83
CA VAL A 156 1.77 5.11 18.50
C VAL A 156 2.01 5.43 19.98
N GLN A 157 2.55 6.62 20.29
CA GLN A 157 2.84 7.03 21.66
C GLN A 157 1.55 7.14 22.49
N LYS A 158 0.53 7.81 21.94
CA LYS A 158 -0.78 7.94 22.56
C LYS A 158 -1.40 6.56 22.88
N LYS A 159 -1.27 5.60 21.96
CA LYS A 159 -1.77 4.25 22.18
C LYS A 159 -0.98 3.51 23.26
N ARG A 160 0.34 3.66 23.31
CA ARG A 160 1.16 3.07 24.38
C ARG A 160 0.78 3.62 25.75
N GLU A 161 0.62 4.92 25.88
CA GLU A 161 0.18 5.56 27.12
C GLU A 161 -1.23 5.10 27.58
N GLN A 162 -2.13 4.91 26.61
CA GLN A 162 -3.45 4.37 26.90
C GLN A 162 -3.35 2.93 27.44
N LEU A 163 -2.60 2.05 26.77
CA LEU A 163 -2.43 0.67 27.19
C LEU A 163 -1.72 0.55 28.54
N GLU A 164 -0.77 1.42 28.83
CA GLU A 164 -0.09 1.48 30.12
C GLU A 164 -1.07 1.83 31.25
N LYS A 165 -1.90 2.85 31.07
CA LYS A 165 -2.96 3.24 32.02
C LYS A 165 -3.99 2.11 32.24
N GLU A 166 -4.23 1.29 31.21
CA GLU A 166 -5.13 0.14 31.28
C GLU A 166 -4.47 -1.13 31.84
N GLY A 167 -3.16 -1.12 32.14
CA GLY A 167 -2.40 -2.32 32.55
C GLY A 167 -2.23 -3.37 31.45
N ARG A 168 -2.23 -2.96 30.19
CA ARG A 168 -2.24 -3.78 28.98
C ARG A 168 -1.05 -3.52 28.05
N SER A 169 0.09 -3.08 28.57
CA SER A 169 1.28 -2.74 27.77
C SER A 169 1.82 -3.92 26.96
N ASP A 170 1.48 -5.16 27.38
CA ASP A 170 1.81 -6.40 26.68
C ASP A 170 1.12 -6.57 25.32
N LYS A 171 0.07 -5.80 25.04
CA LYS A 171 -0.74 -5.95 23.81
C LYS A 171 -0.10 -5.34 22.58
N PHE A 172 0.73 -4.32 22.72
CA PHE A 172 1.44 -3.68 21.60
C PHE A 172 2.85 -3.20 22.00
N PRO A 173 3.69 -4.10 22.55
CA PRO A 173 4.97 -3.73 23.16
C PRO A 173 6.00 -3.22 22.16
N PHE A 174 5.98 -3.73 20.92
CA PHE A 174 6.98 -3.43 19.91
C PHE A 174 6.60 -2.28 18.98
N GLY A 175 5.32 -1.87 19.00
CA GLY A 175 4.82 -0.71 18.27
C GLY A 175 4.75 -0.91 16.75
N LEU A 176 4.95 0.20 16.03
CA LEU A 176 4.79 0.27 14.58
C LEU A 176 6.02 0.91 13.95
N LYS A 177 6.40 0.43 12.76
CA LYS A 177 7.44 1.03 11.91
C LYS A 177 6.93 1.27 10.49
N ILE A 178 7.73 1.97 9.70
CA ILE A 178 7.42 2.33 8.32
C ILE A 178 8.48 1.76 7.40
N ILE A 179 8.05 1.01 6.40
CA ILE A 179 8.83 0.70 5.21
C ILE A 179 8.47 1.76 4.18
N TYR A 180 9.42 2.62 3.83
CA TYR A 180 9.20 3.60 2.78
C TYR A 180 8.97 2.90 1.46
N CYS A 181 7.88 3.19 0.77
CA CYS A 181 7.58 2.56 -0.51
C CYS A 181 7.24 3.57 -1.59
N THR A 182 7.63 3.25 -2.84
CA THR A 182 7.30 4.03 -4.02
C THR A 182 6.92 3.11 -5.18
N PRO A 183 5.99 3.53 -6.08
CA PRO A 183 5.65 2.74 -7.25
C PRO A 183 6.86 2.56 -8.18
N ARG A 184 7.02 1.33 -8.70
CA ARG A 184 8.06 1.01 -9.69
C ARG A 184 7.78 1.61 -11.07
N SER A 185 6.54 1.85 -11.40
CA SER A 185 6.13 2.41 -12.70
C SER A 185 5.53 3.81 -12.54
N ILE A 186 6.33 4.86 -12.72
CA ILE A 186 5.86 6.24 -12.75
C ILE A 186 6.24 6.85 -14.07
N ALA A 187 5.29 6.92 -14.99
CA ALA A 187 5.52 7.40 -16.32
C ALA A 187 4.96 8.82 -16.59
N LYS A 188 4.07 9.34 -15.74
CA LYS A 188 3.26 10.50 -16.13
C LYS A 188 3.89 11.87 -15.90
N ASP A 189 4.85 11.98 -14.99
CA ASP A 189 5.45 13.26 -14.60
C ASP A 189 6.94 13.36 -14.96
N ASP A 190 7.44 12.39 -15.71
CA ASP A 190 8.81 12.38 -16.21
C ASP A 190 8.81 12.80 -17.69
N PRO A 191 9.33 13.99 -18.03
CA PRO A 191 9.41 14.45 -19.43
C PRO A 191 10.17 13.51 -20.36
N GLN A 192 11.03 12.64 -19.80
CA GLN A 192 11.81 11.64 -20.53
C GLN A 192 11.16 10.24 -20.49
N GLY A 193 10.08 10.06 -19.70
CA GLY A 193 9.36 8.78 -19.57
C GLY A 193 10.15 7.65 -18.92
N THR A 194 11.25 7.96 -18.21
CA THR A 194 12.16 6.95 -17.67
C THR A 194 11.87 6.56 -16.22
N GLY A 195 11.12 7.37 -15.47
CA GLY A 195 10.89 7.18 -14.04
C GLY A 195 12.14 7.37 -13.15
N ARG A 196 13.32 7.47 -13.73
CA ARG A 196 14.60 7.52 -12.99
C ARG A 196 14.78 8.77 -12.14
N PRO A 197 14.49 9.99 -12.62
CA PRO A 197 14.55 11.20 -11.78
C PRO A 197 13.58 11.16 -10.61
N HIS A 198 12.40 10.52 -10.79
CA HIS A 198 11.47 10.31 -9.71
C HIS A 198 12.06 9.36 -8.66
N MET A 199 12.55 8.19 -9.07
CA MET A 199 13.18 7.22 -8.17
C MET A 199 14.31 7.85 -7.35
N GLN A 200 15.15 8.66 -7.96
CA GLN A 200 16.22 9.37 -7.24
C GLN A 200 15.67 10.30 -6.16
N ARG A 201 14.56 11.01 -6.43
CA ARG A 201 13.91 11.86 -5.40
C ARG A 201 13.34 11.05 -4.25
N GLU A 202 12.70 9.92 -4.55
CA GLU A 202 12.11 9.03 -3.55
C GLU A 202 13.18 8.41 -2.64
N LEU A 203 14.31 7.97 -3.20
CA LEU A 203 15.45 7.47 -2.43
C LEU A 203 16.03 8.56 -1.51
N ASN A 204 16.16 9.79 -2.02
CA ASN A 204 16.63 10.92 -1.21
C ASN A 204 15.64 11.28 -0.10
N ASP A 205 14.33 11.22 -0.36
CA ASP A 205 13.30 11.48 0.64
C ASP A 205 13.29 10.40 1.73
N CYS A 206 13.37 9.13 1.34
CA CYS A 206 13.53 8.01 2.27
C CYS A 206 14.73 8.21 3.22
N LEU A 207 15.87 8.60 2.67
CA LEU A 207 17.07 8.86 3.46
C LEU A 207 16.88 10.03 4.44
N LYS A 208 16.27 11.13 3.99
CA LYS A 208 15.94 12.27 4.85
C LYS A 208 15.04 11.87 6.00
N LEU A 209 13.97 11.12 5.70
CA LEU A 209 13.05 10.64 6.73
C LEU A 209 13.73 9.68 7.70
N LYS A 210 14.64 8.81 7.22
CA LYS A 210 15.42 7.93 8.10
C LYS A 210 16.30 8.72 9.07
N LEU A 211 16.92 9.80 8.60
CA LEU A 211 17.75 10.66 9.46
C LEU A 211 16.93 11.42 10.51
N GLN A 212 15.70 11.82 10.18
CA GLN A 212 14.79 12.50 11.10
C GLN A 212 14.08 11.53 12.05
N PHE A 213 13.73 10.33 11.57
CA PHE A 213 12.98 9.31 12.30
C PHE A 213 13.73 7.97 12.29
N PRO A 214 14.89 7.89 12.95
CA PRO A 214 15.80 6.73 12.86
C PRO A 214 15.15 5.43 13.33
N ASP A 215 14.23 5.49 14.30
CA ASP A 215 13.55 4.33 14.86
C ASP A 215 12.26 3.98 14.10
N LEU A 216 11.69 4.91 13.35
CA LEU A 216 10.44 4.68 12.61
C LEU A 216 10.71 4.06 11.24
N ILE A 217 11.60 4.64 10.43
CA ILE A 217 11.88 4.14 9.08
C ILE A 217 12.77 2.90 9.17
N CYS A 218 12.27 1.75 8.71
CA CYS A 218 12.96 0.45 8.85
C CYS A 218 13.35 -0.21 7.53
N GLY A 219 12.90 0.27 6.38
CA GLY A 219 13.24 -0.30 5.09
C GLY A 219 12.77 0.54 3.90
N PHE A 220 13.12 0.06 2.70
CA PHE A 220 12.73 0.63 1.41
C PHE A 220 12.15 -0.44 0.50
N ASP A 221 11.09 -0.10 -0.26
CA ASP A 221 10.37 -1.01 -1.13
C ASP A 221 9.94 -0.36 -2.45
N LEU A 222 9.82 -1.20 -3.50
CA LEU A 222 9.25 -0.87 -4.79
C LEU A 222 7.95 -1.65 -4.97
N VAL A 223 6.83 -0.94 -5.08
CA VAL A 223 5.48 -1.52 -5.13
C VAL A 223 4.82 -1.37 -6.50
N GLY A 224 3.68 -2.04 -6.68
CA GLY A 224 2.87 -2.02 -7.91
C GLY A 224 3.07 -3.24 -8.78
N ALA A 225 2.21 -3.40 -9.80
CA ALA A 225 2.16 -4.57 -10.64
C ALA A 225 3.52 -4.89 -11.27
N GLU A 226 4.01 -6.11 -11.06
CA GLU A 226 5.35 -6.55 -11.46
C GLU A 226 5.43 -6.94 -12.94
N ASP A 227 4.30 -7.28 -13.55
CA ASP A 227 4.15 -7.60 -14.97
C ASP A 227 4.18 -6.34 -15.87
N ARG A 228 4.73 -5.26 -15.39
CA ARG A 228 4.87 -3.97 -16.09
C ARG A 228 6.35 -3.66 -16.33
N PRO A 229 6.66 -2.73 -17.25
CA PRO A 229 8.01 -2.19 -17.40
C PRO A 229 8.56 -1.64 -16.09
N ASN A 230 9.89 -1.57 -15.99
CA ASN A 230 10.64 -1.09 -14.84
C ASN A 230 10.66 -2.09 -13.67
N ASN A 231 11.25 -3.25 -13.93
CA ASN A 231 11.66 -4.20 -12.90
C ASN A 231 12.66 -3.57 -11.91
N ILE A 232 12.98 -4.26 -10.83
CA ILE A 232 13.90 -3.76 -9.80
C ILE A 232 15.26 -3.42 -10.42
N GLY A 233 15.79 -4.28 -11.29
CA GLY A 233 17.09 -4.11 -11.96
C GLY A 233 17.16 -2.90 -12.88
N TYR A 234 16.02 -2.38 -13.35
CA TYR A 234 15.99 -1.13 -14.11
C TYR A 234 16.52 0.07 -13.30
N TYR A 235 16.43 0.01 -11.97
CA TYR A 235 16.92 1.02 -11.04
C TYR A 235 18.19 0.59 -10.29
N ALA A 236 18.85 -0.50 -10.69
CA ALA A 236 19.92 -1.12 -9.92
C ALA A 236 21.06 -0.17 -9.54
N ASP A 237 21.52 0.67 -10.47
CA ASP A 237 22.59 1.66 -10.21
C ASP A 237 22.18 2.71 -9.17
N LEU A 238 20.94 3.18 -9.19
CA LEU A 238 20.41 4.11 -8.20
C LEU A 238 20.27 3.43 -6.83
N LEU A 239 19.82 2.20 -6.79
CA LEU A 239 19.67 1.42 -5.56
C LEU A 239 21.02 1.08 -4.94
N VAL A 240 22.02 0.70 -5.74
CA VAL A 240 23.40 0.47 -5.28
C VAL A 240 23.98 1.75 -4.72
N ALA A 241 23.88 2.87 -5.44
CA ALA A 241 24.37 4.17 -4.97
C ALA A 241 23.70 4.60 -3.66
N PHE A 242 22.40 4.33 -3.52
CA PHE A 242 21.65 4.57 -2.29
C PHE A 242 22.19 3.72 -1.12
N ALA A 243 22.39 2.42 -1.33
CA ALA A 243 22.92 1.51 -0.31
C ALA A 243 24.34 1.94 0.14
N GLU A 244 25.20 2.33 -0.81
CA GLU A 244 26.52 2.87 -0.50
C GLU A 244 26.46 4.18 0.29
N THR A 245 25.50 5.06 -0.05
CA THR A 245 25.28 6.30 0.69
C THR A 245 24.83 6.03 2.11
N CYS A 246 23.90 5.11 2.31
CA CYS A 246 23.47 4.67 3.64
C CYS A 246 24.64 4.14 4.45
N LYS A 247 25.50 3.31 3.85
CA LYS A 247 26.72 2.78 4.50
C LYS A 247 27.67 3.90 4.92
N LYS A 248 27.91 4.89 4.05
CA LYS A 248 28.79 6.05 4.36
C LYS A 248 28.25 6.90 5.51
N LEU A 249 26.93 7.03 5.60
CA LEU A 249 26.25 7.78 6.66
C LEU A 249 26.00 6.95 7.93
N ASN A 250 26.43 5.69 7.95
CA ASN A 250 26.19 4.74 9.05
C ASN A 250 24.70 4.61 9.41
N VAL A 251 23.83 4.60 8.40
CA VAL A 251 22.38 4.35 8.56
C VAL A 251 22.01 3.03 7.90
N SER A 252 21.03 2.33 8.47
CA SER A 252 20.53 1.07 7.93
C SER A 252 19.14 1.27 7.35
N ILE A 253 19.02 1.08 6.03
CA ILE A 253 17.75 1.04 5.28
C ILE A 253 17.79 -0.20 4.37
N PRO A 254 17.47 -1.39 4.90
CA PRO A 254 17.45 -2.61 4.11
C PRO A 254 16.38 -2.55 3.01
N PHE A 255 16.65 -3.20 1.89
CA PHE A 255 15.64 -3.43 0.86
C PHE A 255 14.69 -4.54 1.28
N MET A 256 13.40 -4.30 1.07
CA MET A 256 12.29 -5.19 1.38
C MET A 256 11.30 -5.18 0.22
N PHE A 257 11.80 -5.55 -0.99
CA PHE A 257 11.08 -5.38 -2.25
C PHE A 257 9.90 -6.33 -2.39
N HIS A 258 8.80 -5.84 -2.99
CA HIS A 258 7.84 -6.72 -3.65
C HIS A 258 8.52 -7.43 -4.81
N ALA A 259 8.50 -8.76 -4.81
CA ALA A 259 9.05 -9.56 -5.89
C ALA A 259 8.32 -10.91 -6.01
N GLY A 260 8.01 -11.31 -7.24
CA GLY A 260 7.31 -12.55 -7.53
C GLY A 260 5.81 -12.52 -7.29
N GLU A 261 5.17 -11.35 -7.16
CA GLU A 261 3.72 -11.20 -7.13
C GLU A 261 3.15 -11.26 -8.57
N SER A 262 3.39 -12.38 -9.22
CA SER A 262 3.04 -12.57 -10.63
C SER A 262 2.87 -14.05 -10.95
N LEU A 263 2.08 -14.35 -12.00
CA LEU A 263 1.99 -15.67 -12.63
C LEU A 263 3.14 -15.94 -13.60
N LEU A 264 3.96 -14.93 -13.93
CA LEU A 264 5.03 -15.04 -14.89
C LEU A 264 6.13 -16.01 -14.41
N ASP A 265 6.58 -16.88 -15.29
CA ASP A 265 7.67 -17.81 -15.01
C ASP A 265 9.05 -17.12 -14.96
N THR A 266 9.09 -15.85 -15.34
CA THR A 266 10.26 -14.97 -15.24
C THR A 266 10.56 -14.51 -13.82
N GLY A 267 9.78 -14.92 -12.81
CA GLY A 267 9.95 -14.47 -11.42
C GLY A 267 9.50 -13.04 -11.15
N GLY A 268 8.46 -12.59 -11.87
CA GLY A 268 7.78 -11.33 -11.61
C GLY A 268 8.14 -10.17 -12.54
N SER A 269 8.97 -10.37 -13.56
CA SER A 269 9.27 -9.33 -14.55
C SER A 269 8.54 -9.58 -15.88
N PHE A 270 8.12 -8.49 -16.52
CA PHE A 270 7.56 -8.54 -17.88
C PHE A 270 8.59 -9.01 -18.94
N ASP A 271 9.84 -8.63 -18.76
CA ASP A 271 10.94 -9.00 -19.65
C ASP A 271 11.44 -10.42 -19.28
N PRO A 272 11.42 -11.40 -20.21
CA PRO A 272 11.86 -12.76 -19.95
C PRO A 272 13.32 -12.88 -19.47
N ASP A 273 14.17 -11.94 -19.85
CA ASP A 273 15.59 -11.92 -19.49
C ASP A 273 15.85 -11.30 -18.11
N LYS A 274 14.81 -10.86 -17.42
CA LYS A 274 14.88 -10.20 -16.11
C LYS A 274 13.98 -10.90 -15.12
N SER A 275 14.26 -10.71 -13.84
CA SER A 275 13.44 -11.27 -12.77
C SER A 275 13.56 -10.47 -11.49
N ASN A 276 12.45 -9.90 -11.02
CA ASN A 276 12.43 -9.19 -9.74
C ASN A 276 12.95 -10.06 -8.59
N LEU A 277 12.65 -11.37 -8.58
CA LEU A 277 13.15 -12.29 -7.55
C LEU A 277 14.68 -12.43 -7.58
N TYR A 278 15.29 -12.61 -8.76
CA TYR A 278 16.76 -12.68 -8.90
C TYR A 278 17.42 -11.33 -8.58
N GLU A 279 16.85 -10.25 -9.08
CA GLU A 279 17.36 -8.89 -8.87
C GLU A 279 17.32 -8.48 -7.41
N ALA A 280 16.25 -8.83 -6.69
CA ALA A 280 16.14 -8.61 -5.26
C ALA A 280 17.22 -9.34 -4.45
N LEU A 281 17.54 -10.59 -4.82
CA LEU A 281 18.66 -11.33 -4.23
C LEU A 281 20.00 -10.64 -4.49
N LEU A 282 20.27 -10.25 -5.75
CA LEU A 282 21.51 -9.57 -6.14
C LEU A 282 21.71 -8.23 -5.44
N LEU A 283 20.63 -7.54 -5.10
CA LEU A 283 20.63 -6.29 -4.34
C LEU A 283 20.60 -6.50 -2.81
N ASN A 284 20.79 -7.75 -2.35
CA ASN A 284 20.83 -8.11 -0.93
C ASN A 284 19.55 -7.72 -0.17
N SER A 285 18.37 -7.92 -0.76
CA SER A 285 17.11 -7.74 -0.05
C SER A 285 17.05 -8.61 1.20
N ARG A 286 16.59 -8.04 2.29
CA ARG A 286 16.45 -8.75 3.58
C ARG A 286 15.17 -9.54 3.65
N ARG A 287 14.11 -9.03 3.04
CA ARG A 287 12.80 -9.64 2.97
C ARG A 287 12.21 -9.38 1.59
N ILE A 288 11.25 -10.20 1.23
CA ILE A 288 10.56 -10.12 -0.06
C ILE A 288 9.06 -10.11 0.20
N GLY A 289 8.39 -9.06 -0.27
CA GLY A 289 6.94 -9.01 -0.32
C GLY A 289 6.41 -10.04 -1.31
N HIS A 290 5.43 -10.82 -0.89
CA HIS A 290 4.79 -11.94 -1.58
C HIS A 290 5.70 -13.14 -1.85
N GLY A 291 6.61 -13.08 -2.81
CA GLY A 291 7.45 -14.22 -3.21
C GLY A 291 6.64 -15.37 -3.85
N TYR A 292 5.42 -15.09 -4.32
CA TYR A 292 4.47 -16.10 -4.82
C TYR A 292 5.06 -17.02 -5.87
N ALA A 293 5.79 -16.47 -6.85
CA ALA A 293 6.37 -17.23 -7.96
C ALA A 293 7.67 -17.98 -7.59
N LEU A 294 8.20 -17.86 -6.36
CA LEU A 294 9.54 -18.35 -6.01
C LEU A 294 9.70 -19.87 -6.20
N LEU A 295 8.67 -20.67 -5.93
CA LEU A 295 8.75 -22.13 -6.10
C LEU A 295 8.88 -22.60 -7.56
N LYS A 296 8.62 -21.73 -8.53
CA LYS A 296 8.93 -21.99 -9.94
C LYS A 296 10.44 -21.97 -10.23
N HIS A 297 11.25 -21.49 -9.28
CA HIS A 297 12.70 -21.32 -9.38
C HIS A 297 13.43 -22.07 -8.25
N PRO A 298 13.55 -23.42 -8.30
CA PRO A 298 14.06 -24.21 -7.17
C PRO A 298 15.47 -23.80 -6.71
N LEU A 299 16.37 -23.49 -7.64
CA LEU A 299 17.74 -23.06 -7.32
C LEU A 299 17.73 -21.67 -6.63
N LEU A 300 16.84 -20.78 -7.05
CA LEU A 300 16.68 -19.48 -6.41
C LEU A 300 16.07 -19.61 -5.02
N ALA A 301 15.07 -20.49 -4.85
CA ALA A 301 14.50 -20.80 -3.54
C ALA A 301 15.56 -21.31 -2.56
N GLN A 302 16.49 -22.18 -3.02
CA GLN A 302 17.62 -22.58 -2.19
C GLN A 302 18.52 -21.39 -1.81
N LYS A 303 18.80 -20.47 -2.74
CA LYS A 303 19.56 -19.25 -2.45
C LYS A 303 18.88 -18.34 -1.44
N TYR A 304 17.56 -18.20 -1.52
CA TYR A 304 16.78 -17.46 -0.53
C TYR A 304 16.91 -18.07 0.87
N LYS A 305 16.83 -19.40 0.96
CA LYS A 305 17.05 -20.13 2.20
C LYS A 305 18.46 -19.94 2.75
N ASP A 306 19.50 -20.13 1.92
CA ASP A 306 20.90 -20.00 2.28
C ASP A 306 21.24 -18.57 2.79
N ASN A 307 20.58 -17.54 2.24
CA ASN A 307 20.76 -16.15 2.63
C ASN A 307 19.76 -15.69 3.72
N ASN A 308 18.94 -16.60 4.24
CA ASN A 308 17.97 -16.32 5.28
C ASN A 308 16.99 -15.19 4.93
N ILE A 309 16.55 -15.13 3.67
CA ILE A 309 15.59 -14.14 3.19
C ILE A 309 14.17 -14.58 3.59
N CYS A 310 13.46 -13.74 4.30
CA CYS A 310 12.09 -14.00 4.71
C CYS A 310 11.09 -13.55 3.62
N LEU A 311 10.07 -14.37 3.36
CA LEU A 311 8.95 -14.03 2.49
C LEU A 311 7.78 -13.49 3.32
N GLU A 312 7.27 -12.36 2.91
CA GLU A 312 6.06 -11.73 3.48
C GLU A 312 4.85 -12.14 2.64
N VAL A 313 4.38 -13.36 2.83
CA VAL A 313 3.32 -13.95 2.01
C VAL A 313 1.95 -13.32 2.33
N CYS A 314 1.17 -13.05 1.29
CA CYS A 314 -0.13 -12.41 1.37
C CYS A 314 -1.21 -13.26 0.69
N PRO A 315 -1.64 -14.39 1.27
CA PRO A 315 -2.46 -15.38 0.57
C PRO A 315 -3.78 -14.84 0.04
N ILE A 316 -4.46 -13.99 0.81
CA ILE A 316 -5.76 -13.45 0.43
C ILE A 316 -5.61 -12.41 -0.67
N SER A 317 -4.57 -11.57 -0.63
CA SER A 317 -4.25 -10.67 -1.72
C SER A 317 -3.99 -11.44 -3.02
N ASN A 318 -3.20 -12.51 -2.94
CA ASN A 318 -2.85 -13.32 -4.10
C ASN A 318 -4.07 -14.04 -4.71
N GLU A 319 -5.03 -14.49 -3.88
CA GLU A 319 -6.30 -15.02 -4.36
C GLU A 319 -7.16 -13.94 -5.03
N LEU A 320 -7.35 -12.80 -4.39
CA LEU A 320 -8.16 -11.68 -4.91
C LEU A 320 -7.57 -11.06 -6.20
N LEU A 321 -6.25 -11.10 -6.35
CA LEU A 321 -5.55 -10.69 -7.57
C LEU A 321 -5.46 -11.78 -8.63
N HIS A 322 -6.11 -12.94 -8.41
CA HIS A 322 -6.14 -14.07 -9.33
C HIS A 322 -4.77 -14.67 -9.65
N LEU A 323 -3.86 -14.67 -8.68
CA LEU A 323 -2.62 -15.44 -8.78
C LEU A 323 -2.87 -16.93 -8.48
N CYS A 324 -3.83 -17.24 -7.60
CA CYS A 324 -4.38 -18.58 -7.41
C CYS A 324 -5.92 -18.52 -7.49
N GLY A 325 -6.53 -19.64 -7.89
CA GLY A 325 -7.98 -19.73 -7.97
C GLY A 325 -8.66 -19.92 -6.62
N ASN A 326 -7.89 -20.40 -5.64
CA ASN A 326 -8.36 -20.67 -4.28
C ASN A 326 -7.17 -20.58 -3.33
N ILE A 327 -7.39 -20.06 -2.13
CA ILE A 327 -6.34 -19.94 -1.08
C ILE A 327 -5.67 -21.28 -0.73
N ARG A 328 -6.39 -22.41 -0.91
CA ARG A 328 -5.83 -23.76 -0.70
C ARG A 328 -4.76 -24.15 -1.71
N GLU A 329 -4.72 -23.48 -2.87
CA GLU A 329 -3.73 -23.67 -3.92
C GLU A 329 -2.52 -22.74 -3.74
N HIS A 330 -2.56 -21.86 -2.73
CA HIS A 330 -1.48 -20.93 -2.45
C HIS A 330 -0.17 -21.68 -2.12
N PRO A 331 0.98 -21.26 -2.64
CA PRO A 331 2.27 -21.95 -2.44
C PRO A 331 2.80 -21.89 -0.99
N PHE A 332 2.17 -21.17 -0.09
CA PHE A 332 2.64 -20.98 1.29
C PHE A 332 2.98 -22.28 2.05
N PRO A 333 2.12 -23.36 2.04
CA PRO A 333 2.48 -24.61 2.71
C PRO A 333 3.74 -25.26 2.12
N ALA A 334 3.92 -25.17 0.80
CA ALA A 334 5.09 -25.72 0.11
C ALA A 334 6.35 -24.87 0.35
N LEU A 335 6.23 -23.55 0.47
CA LEU A 335 7.32 -22.66 0.88
C LEU A 335 7.83 -23.02 2.28
N LEU A 336 6.93 -23.24 3.23
CA LEU A 336 7.28 -23.69 4.58
C LEU A 336 7.93 -25.10 4.57
N ALA A 337 7.36 -26.03 3.82
CA ALA A 337 7.92 -27.39 3.69
C ALA A 337 9.33 -27.37 3.07
N ALA A 338 9.63 -26.45 2.18
CA ALA A 338 10.96 -26.22 1.64
C ALA A 338 11.93 -25.61 2.65
N GLY A 339 11.46 -25.20 3.84
CA GLY A 339 12.26 -24.60 4.90
C GLY A 339 12.59 -23.13 4.66
N LEU A 340 11.75 -22.42 3.90
CA LEU A 340 11.84 -20.98 3.73
C LEU A 340 11.19 -20.26 4.92
N HIS A 341 11.78 -19.17 5.35
CA HIS A 341 11.18 -18.30 6.35
C HIS A 341 10.03 -17.51 5.73
N CYS A 342 8.86 -17.57 6.36
CA CYS A 342 7.67 -16.87 5.89
C CYS A 342 6.95 -16.18 7.04
N THR A 343 6.36 -15.03 6.77
CA THR A 343 5.33 -14.39 7.59
C THR A 343 4.03 -14.31 6.82
N LEU A 344 2.89 -14.40 7.54
CA LEU A 344 1.56 -14.16 6.97
C LEU A 344 1.21 -12.68 7.14
N ASN A 345 0.73 -12.06 6.07
CA ASN A 345 0.47 -10.64 6.03
C ASN A 345 -0.90 -10.36 5.39
N ALA A 346 -1.54 -9.28 5.84
CA ALA A 346 -2.84 -8.85 5.36
C ALA A 346 -2.76 -8.01 4.08
N ASP A 347 -1.57 -7.50 3.71
CA ASP A 347 -1.32 -6.59 2.60
C ASP A 347 -2.19 -5.31 2.70
N ASN A 348 -3.33 -5.25 2.05
CA ASN A 348 -4.26 -4.13 2.03
C ASN A 348 -5.59 -4.44 2.76
N PRO A 349 -5.60 -4.61 4.10
CA PRO A 349 -6.76 -5.11 4.84
C PRO A 349 -8.01 -4.22 4.68
N GLY A 350 -7.84 -2.91 4.62
CA GLY A 350 -8.95 -1.98 4.40
C GLY A 350 -9.60 -2.13 3.02
N LEU A 351 -8.80 -2.38 1.99
CA LEU A 351 -9.25 -2.57 0.62
C LEU A 351 -9.92 -3.94 0.43
N TYR A 352 -9.39 -4.98 1.07
CA TYR A 352 -9.88 -6.35 0.99
C TYR A 352 -10.94 -6.70 2.04
N ARG A 353 -11.34 -5.74 2.88
CA ARG A 353 -12.33 -5.92 3.95
C ARG A 353 -11.93 -7.02 4.95
N GLN A 354 -10.66 -7.06 5.29
CA GLN A 354 -10.10 -8.07 6.17
C GLN A 354 -9.47 -7.48 7.42
N VAL A 355 -9.26 -8.34 8.37
CA VAL A 355 -8.48 -8.08 9.58
C VAL A 355 -7.15 -8.84 9.50
N ALA A 356 -6.17 -8.43 10.26
CA ALA A 356 -4.83 -9.02 10.27
C ALA A 356 -4.81 -10.37 11.05
N ARG A 357 -5.72 -11.30 10.68
CA ARG A 357 -5.76 -12.63 11.29
C ARG A 357 -5.14 -13.69 10.41
#